data_2f1e689e982e6bb73d3c4e1b2da98cd6
#
_entry.id   2f1e689e982e6bb73d3c4e1b2da98cd6
#
_cell.length_a   1.000
_cell.length_b   1.000
_cell.length_c   1.000
_cell.angle_alpha   90.00
_cell.angle_beta   90.00
_cell.angle_gamma   90.00
#
_symmetry.space_group_name_H-M   'P 1'
#
loop_
_entity.id
_entity.type
_entity.pdbx_description
1 polymer ?
#
loop_
_entity_poly.entity_id
_entity_poly.type
_entity_poly.pdbx_seq_one_letter_code
_entity_poly.pdbx_strand_id
1 'polypeptide(L)'
;LPLALMRPLSGSGSLGLLTDLINEHGPDSLIAKIGATMFGSTETTFYVLAVYFGSVGIRKTRHALVAGLFADLVGVLSAVFFCQLFFAESIASSSHDHEIDVVNIQELDPTILVDLRYSSKNNFLKQDMYGDLEECFLRRKPAEMLCQANEHLKASHPELRLLIFDGLRTRSVQKKLWDALDTIPVSLRTQFVADPKKGSIHNYGAAVDLTLALESGSELDMGTEYDHFGELAFPALEDSLLALGKLTDKQIKN
;
A
#
# COMPACT_ATOMS: atom_id res chain seq x y z
N LEU A 1 -0.25 11.25 24.54
CA LEU A 1 -1.02 11.45 25.77
C LEU A 1 -2.53 11.65 25.53
N PRO A 2 -2.99 12.48 24.54
CA PRO A 2 -4.44 12.68 24.31
C PRO A 2 -5.21 11.38 24.07
N LEU A 3 -4.68 10.46 23.27
CA LEU A 3 -5.28 9.16 22.98
C LEU A 3 -5.51 8.33 24.26
N ALA A 4 -4.51 8.27 25.17
CA ALA A 4 -4.62 7.52 26.42
C ALA A 4 -5.71 8.08 27.36
N LEU A 5 -5.91 9.39 27.36
CA LEU A 5 -6.95 10.05 28.16
C LEU A 5 -8.35 9.91 27.55
N MET A 6 -8.44 9.89 26.20
CA MET A 6 -9.71 9.75 25.51
C MET A 6 -10.23 8.32 25.51
N ARG A 7 -9.34 7.33 25.56
CA ARG A 7 -9.71 5.91 25.38
C ARG A 7 -10.74 5.41 26.39
N PRO A 8 -10.64 5.66 27.70
CA PRO A 8 -11.67 5.27 28.67
C PRO A 8 -13.04 5.93 28.42
N LEU A 9 -13.05 7.10 27.74
CA LEU A 9 -14.24 7.93 27.56
C LEU A 9 -14.99 7.63 26.26
N SER A 10 -14.27 7.51 25.14
CA SER A 10 -14.88 7.40 23.81
C SER A 10 -14.05 6.56 22.85
N GLY A 11 -14.62 5.47 22.32
CA GLY A 11 -13.99 4.62 21.31
C GLY A 11 -13.84 5.33 19.97
N SER A 12 -14.89 5.99 19.48
CA SER A 12 -14.84 6.74 18.21
C SER A 12 -13.93 7.97 18.27
N GLY A 13 -13.95 8.71 19.38
CA GLY A 13 -13.03 9.82 19.61
C GLY A 13 -11.56 9.37 19.64
N SER A 14 -11.29 8.24 20.28
CA SER A 14 -9.95 7.63 20.31
C SER A 14 -9.50 7.14 18.94
N LEU A 15 -10.40 6.59 18.13
CA LEU A 15 -10.09 6.18 16.75
C LEU A 15 -9.73 7.38 15.89
N GLY A 16 -10.44 8.51 16.03
CA GLY A 16 -10.10 9.77 15.35
C GLY A 16 -8.69 10.23 15.71
N LEU A 17 -8.38 10.30 17.00
CA LEU A 17 -7.03 10.68 17.46
C LEU A 17 -5.93 9.72 17.00
N LEU A 18 -6.22 8.41 16.93
CA LEU A 18 -5.27 7.43 16.40
C LEU A 18 -5.04 7.66 14.90
N THR A 19 -6.10 7.93 14.14
CA THR A 19 -6.00 8.23 12.71
C THR A 19 -5.18 9.48 12.45
N ASP A 20 -5.42 10.55 13.22
CA ASP A 20 -4.64 11.80 13.11
C ASP A 20 -3.17 11.54 13.43
N LEU A 21 -2.90 10.76 14.47
CA LEU A 21 -1.55 10.42 14.91
C LEU A 21 -0.79 9.59 13.85
N ILE A 22 -1.47 8.64 13.18
CA ILE A 22 -0.91 7.87 12.07
C ILE A 22 -0.65 8.77 10.86
N ASN A 23 -1.57 9.69 10.55
CA ASN A 23 -1.42 10.62 9.42
C ASN A 23 -0.28 11.61 9.63
N GLU A 24 -0.08 12.09 10.88
CA GLU A 24 0.97 13.07 11.23
C GLU A 24 2.36 12.44 11.27
N HIS A 25 2.49 11.24 11.87
CA HIS A 25 3.79 10.62 12.15
C HIS A 25 4.14 9.45 11.23
N GLY A 26 3.18 9.01 10.40
CA GLY A 26 3.32 7.81 9.55
C GLY A 26 3.00 6.51 10.30
N PRO A 27 2.51 5.47 9.57
CA PRO A 27 2.04 4.21 10.18
C PRO A 27 3.16 3.39 10.84
N ASP A 28 4.39 3.54 10.35
CA ASP A 28 5.56 2.79 10.85
C ASP A 28 6.28 3.47 12.00
N SER A 29 5.90 4.69 12.37
CA SER A 29 6.50 5.40 13.47
C SER A 29 6.23 4.70 14.81
N LEU A 30 7.18 4.80 15.75
CA LEU A 30 7.00 4.28 17.11
C LEU A 30 5.74 4.85 17.76
N ILE A 31 5.47 6.13 17.54
CA ILE A 31 4.31 6.82 18.10
C ILE A 31 3.01 6.21 17.58
N ALA A 32 2.92 5.92 16.27
CA ALA A 32 1.77 5.26 15.67
C ALA A 32 1.61 3.81 16.20
N LYS A 33 2.70 3.06 16.30
CA LYS A 33 2.73 1.69 16.86
C LYS A 33 2.29 1.67 18.32
N ILE A 34 2.78 2.58 19.14
CA ILE A 34 2.33 2.74 20.54
C ILE A 34 0.85 3.09 20.58
N GLY A 35 0.39 4.03 19.76
CA GLY A 35 -1.02 4.43 19.67
C GLY A 35 -1.93 3.27 19.28
N ALA A 36 -1.57 2.50 18.26
CA ALA A 36 -2.33 1.33 17.79
C ALA A 36 -2.37 0.22 18.84
N THR A 37 -1.23 -0.09 19.48
CA THR A 37 -1.15 -1.09 20.55
C THR A 37 -1.98 -0.68 21.77
N MET A 38 -1.89 0.59 22.17
CA MET A 38 -2.70 1.15 23.25
C MET A 38 -4.19 1.07 22.94
N PHE A 39 -4.59 1.42 21.71
CA PHE A 39 -5.99 1.35 21.29
C PHE A 39 -6.52 -0.08 21.31
N GLY A 40 -5.71 -1.09 20.95
CA GLY A 40 -6.09 -2.50 20.96
C GLY A 40 -6.04 -3.17 22.33
N SER A 41 -5.26 -2.65 23.30
CA SER A 41 -5.04 -3.25 24.63
C SER A 41 -5.84 -2.59 25.75
N THR A 42 -6.61 -1.56 25.48
CA THR A 42 -7.44 -0.83 26.46
C THR A 42 -8.90 -0.78 25.99
N GLU A 43 -9.82 -0.47 26.91
CA GLU A 43 -11.25 -0.40 26.62
C GLU A 43 -11.86 0.97 26.94
N THR A 44 -13.09 1.20 26.49
CA THR A 44 -13.90 2.38 26.82
C THR A 44 -14.60 2.18 28.16
N THR A 45 -13.84 2.16 29.24
CA THR A 45 -14.30 1.74 30.57
C THR A 45 -15.58 2.43 31.01
N PHE A 46 -15.72 3.74 30.83
CA PHE A 46 -16.96 4.45 31.21
C PHE A 46 -18.16 4.05 30.37
N TYR A 47 -17.99 3.87 29.05
CA TYR A 47 -19.06 3.44 28.17
C TYR A 47 -19.50 1.99 28.49
N VAL A 48 -18.54 1.09 28.68
CA VAL A 48 -18.80 -0.31 29.03
C VAL A 48 -19.59 -0.41 30.31
N LEU A 49 -19.16 0.31 31.37
CA LEU A 49 -19.89 0.32 32.66
C LEU A 49 -21.29 0.90 32.50
N ALA A 50 -21.45 2.02 31.78
CA ALA A 50 -22.76 2.63 31.58
C ALA A 50 -23.74 1.71 30.82
N VAL A 51 -23.29 1.09 29.73
CA VAL A 51 -24.14 0.24 28.89
C VAL A 51 -24.44 -1.08 29.58
N TYR A 52 -23.44 -1.82 30.05
CA TYR A 52 -23.65 -3.16 30.60
C TYR A 52 -24.29 -3.10 31.97
N PHE A 53 -23.85 -2.24 32.88
CA PHE A 53 -24.47 -2.12 34.21
C PHE A 53 -25.86 -1.47 34.10
N GLY A 54 -26.02 -0.51 33.19
CA GLY A 54 -27.30 0.12 32.91
C GLY A 54 -28.35 -0.87 32.38
N SER A 55 -27.96 -1.76 31.47
CA SER A 55 -28.87 -2.77 30.88
C SER A 55 -29.44 -3.77 31.90
N VAL A 56 -28.66 -4.07 32.95
CA VAL A 56 -29.09 -4.99 34.03
C VAL A 56 -29.48 -4.27 35.33
N GLY A 57 -29.62 -2.94 35.30
CA GLY A 57 -30.09 -2.12 36.42
C GLY A 57 -29.13 -2.03 37.61
N ILE A 58 -27.84 -2.35 37.44
CA ILE A 58 -26.82 -2.24 38.48
C ILE A 58 -26.46 -0.76 38.67
N ARG A 59 -26.76 -0.19 39.83
CA ARG A 59 -26.47 1.20 40.17
C ARG A 59 -25.17 1.39 40.99
N LYS A 60 -24.71 0.33 41.68
CA LYS A 60 -23.53 0.37 42.53
C LYS A 60 -22.40 -0.39 41.86
N THR A 61 -21.48 0.34 41.19
CA THR A 61 -20.35 -0.24 40.47
C THR A 61 -19.24 -0.80 41.38
N ARG A 62 -19.29 -0.49 42.70
CA ARG A 62 -18.27 -0.91 43.68
C ARG A 62 -16.83 -0.69 43.17
N HIS A 63 -16.09 -1.78 43.01
CA HIS A 63 -14.69 -1.76 42.56
C HIS A 63 -14.53 -1.80 41.02
N ALA A 64 -15.61 -2.01 40.25
CA ALA A 64 -15.52 -2.20 38.82
C ALA A 64 -14.90 -1.01 38.07
N LEU A 65 -15.30 0.21 38.45
CA LEU A 65 -14.72 1.44 37.86
C LEU A 65 -13.21 1.54 38.15
N VAL A 66 -12.83 1.34 39.42
CA VAL A 66 -11.40 1.45 39.81
C VAL A 66 -10.57 0.35 39.13
N ALA A 67 -11.10 -0.88 39.09
CA ALA A 67 -10.43 -1.98 38.43
C ALA A 67 -10.28 -1.76 36.92
N GLY A 68 -11.32 -1.26 36.23
CA GLY A 68 -11.28 -0.94 34.82
C GLY A 68 -10.26 0.14 34.47
N LEU A 69 -10.29 1.27 35.23
CA LEU A 69 -9.30 2.34 35.02
C LEU A 69 -7.87 1.91 35.35
N PHE A 70 -7.69 1.03 36.35
CA PHE A 70 -6.38 0.47 36.63
C PHE A 70 -5.91 -0.46 35.50
N ALA A 71 -6.79 -1.28 34.94
CA ALA A 71 -6.48 -2.11 33.77
C ALA A 71 -6.12 -1.28 32.54
N ASP A 72 -6.84 -0.17 32.27
CA ASP A 72 -6.51 0.76 31.20
C ASP A 72 -5.13 1.40 31.41
N LEU A 73 -4.83 1.83 32.64
CA LEU A 73 -3.51 2.38 32.97
C LEU A 73 -2.39 1.36 32.72
N VAL A 74 -2.56 0.12 33.17
CA VAL A 74 -1.59 -0.96 32.94
C VAL A 74 -1.46 -1.25 31.45
N GLY A 75 -2.57 -1.26 30.70
CA GLY A 75 -2.58 -1.44 29.23
C GLY A 75 -1.78 -0.36 28.52
N VAL A 76 -1.98 0.91 28.90
CA VAL A 76 -1.23 2.06 28.36
C VAL A 76 0.28 1.92 28.65
N LEU A 77 0.65 1.65 29.90
CA LEU A 77 2.06 1.50 30.29
C LEU A 77 2.71 0.30 29.60
N SER A 78 2.00 -0.81 29.49
CA SER A 78 2.47 -2.01 28.77
C SER A 78 2.64 -1.74 27.28
N ALA A 79 1.71 -1.04 26.64
CA ALA A 79 1.83 -0.66 25.24
C ALA A 79 3.10 0.16 24.97
N VAL A 80 3.38 1.16 25.83
CA VAL A 80 4.62 1.95 25.72
C VAL A 80 5.85 1.06 25.92
N PHE A 81 5.86 0.27 27.00
CA PHE A 81 7.01 -0.58 27.33
C PHE A 81 7.32 -1.62 26.24
N PHE A 82 6.32 -2.37 25.80
CA PHE A 82 6.54 -3.42 24.78
C PHE A 82 6.83 -2.82 23.40
N CYS A 83 6.20 -1.73 23.02
CA CYS A 83 6.56 -1.06 21.77
C CYS A 83 7.99 -0.53 21.80
N GLN A 84 8.44 0.04 22.91
CA GLN A 84 9.83 0.43 23.05
C GLN A 84 10.78 -0.76 23.03
N LEU A 85 10.43 -1.87 23.69
CA LEU A 85 11.25 -3.07 23.73
C LEU A 85 11.41 -3.72 22.35
N PHE A 86 10.31 -3.87 21.61
CA PHE A 86 10.30 -4.59 20.33
C PHE A 86 10.64 -3.73 19.12
N PHE A 87 10.42 -2.41 19.21
CA PHE A 87 10.61 -1.49 18.08
C PHE A 87 11.70 -0.43 18.34
N ALA A 88 12.37 -0.44 19.49
CA ALA A 88 13.44 0.51 19.79
C ALA A 88 14.66 0.34 18.85
N GLU A 89 14.99 -0.88 18.44
CA GLU A 89 16.06 -1.13 17.48
C GLU A 89 15.75 -0.56 16.09
N SER A 90 14.47 -0.53 15.70
CA SER A 90 14.07 0.14 14.46
C SER A 90 14.21 1.67 14.53
N ILE A 91 14.31 2.26 15.73
CA ILE A 91 14.54 3.69 15.92
C ILE A 91 16.03 4.02 15.87
N ALA A 92 16.88 3.17 16.41
CA ALA A 92 18.32 3.36 16.35
C ALA A 92 18.85 3.25 14.90
N SER A 93 18.16 2.46 14.04
CA SER A 93 18.42 2.40 12.60
C SER A 93 17.73 3.54 11.82
N SER A 94 16.70 4.19 12.36
CA SER A 94 15.97 5.30 11.70
C SER A 94 16.50 6.70 12.04
N SER A 95 17.52 6.81 12.90
CA SER A 95 18.25 8.07 13.14
C SER A 95 19.40 8.32 12.15
N HIS A 96 19.69 7.36 11.27
CA HIS A 96 20.36 7.61 10.01
C HIS A 96 19.28 7.96 8.98
N ASP A 97 19.38 9.13 8.40
CA ASP A 97 18.61 9.68 7.29
C ASP A 97 17.64 8.68 6.67
N HIS A 98 16.34 9.05 6.60
CA HIS A 98 15.41 8.42 5.69
C HIS A 98 15.85 8.73 4.24
N GLU A 99 17.04 8.36 3.87
CA GLU A 99 17.40 8.10 2.51
C GLU A 99 16.50 6.91 2.12
N ILE A 100 15.47 7.22 1.37
CA ILE A 100 14.57 6.17 0.85
C ILE A 100 15.50 5.28 0.07
N ASP A 101 15.82 4.08 0.58
CA ASP A 101 16.72 3.12 -0.08
C ASP A 101 16.04 2.62 -1.36
N VAL A 102 16.16 3.45 -2.39
CA VAL A 102 15.63 3.23 -3.73
C VAL A 102 16.79 2.77 -4.59
N VAL A 103 16.59 1.69 -5.29
CA VAL A 103 17.59 1.07 -6.16
C VAL A 103 17.08 0.97 -7.59
N ASN A 104 17.98 1.10 -8.56
CA ASN A 104 17.68 0.77 -9.94
C ASN A 104 17.57 -0.75 -10.07
N ILE A 105 16.45 -1.25 -10.58
CA ILE A 105 16.18 -2.69 -10.65
C ILE A 105 17.18 -3.40 -11.57
N GLN A 106 17.66 -2.78 -12.64
CA GLN A 106 18.60 -3.37 -13.58
C GLN A 106 20.04 -3.42 -13.04
N GLU A 107 20.36 -2.68 -11.96
CA GLU A 107 21.62 -2.84 -11.24
C GLU A 107 21.63 -4.12 -10.38
N LEU A 108 20.45 -4.56 -9.92
CA LEU A 108 20.29 -5.80 -9.14
C LEU A 108 20.15 -7.03 -10.04
N ASP A 109 19.33 -6.94 -11.09
CA ASP A 109 19.15 -7.99 -12.10
C ASP A 109 19.06 -7.39 -13.50
N PRO A 110 20.17 -7.36 -14.26
CA PRO A 110 20.21 -6.79 -15.61
C PRO A 110 19.40 -7.62 -16.64
N THR A 111 18.86 -8.78 -16.26
CA THR A 111 18.00 -9.58 -17.15
C THR A 111 16.53 -9.18 -17.08
N ILE A 112 16.14 -8.33 -16.12
CA ILE A 112 14.83 -7.69 -16.10
C ILE A 112 14.79 -6.62 -17.16
N LEU A 113 13.80 -6.69 -18.03
CA LEU A 113 13.60 -5.71 -19.09
C LEU A 113 12.80 -4.52 -18.56
N VAL A 114 13.10 -3.32 -19.07
CA VAL A 114 12.42 -2.08 -18.67
C VAL A 114 11.99 -1.32 -19.92
N ASP A 115 10.71 -0.98 -20.00
CA ASP A 115 10.13 -0.10 -21.02
C ASP A 115 9.07 0.78 -20.32
N LEU A 116 9.53 1.85 -19.66
CA LEU A 116 8.66 2.75 -18.91
C LEU A 116 7.64 3.41 -19.83
N ARG A 117 6.40 2.98 -19.80
CA ARG A 117 5.33 3.42 -20.69
C ARG A 117 5.03 4.92 -20.56
N TYR A 118 5.20 5.47 -19.35
CA TYR A 118 5.02 6.90 -19.12
C TYR A 118 6.20 7.78 -19.51
N SER A 119 7.35 7.18 -19.90
CA SER A 119 8.49 7.89 -20.52
C SER A 119 8.34 8.02 -22.05
N SER A 120 7.19 7.70 -22.58
CA SER A 120 6.87 7.82 -24.01
C SER A 120 5.39 8.15 -24.20
N LYS A 121 4.95 8.17 -25.46
CA LYS A 121 3.52 8.29 -25.81
C LYS A 121 2.80 6.93 -25.85
N ASN A 122 3.49 5.83 -25.52
CA ASN A 122 2.92 4.50 -25.53
C ASN A 122 2.20 4.16 -24.22
N ASN A 123 1.25 5.01 -23.83
CA ASN A 123 0.38 4.86 -22.66
C ASN A 123 -1.01 5.39 -23.00
N PHE A 124 -1.98 5.21 -22.10
CA PHE A 124 -3.38 5.58 -22.36
C PHE A 124 -3.60 7.10 -22.53
N LEU A 125 -2.73 7.94 -21.97
CA LEU A 125 -2.80 9.40 -22.12
C LEU A 125 -2.17 9.90 -23.44
N LYS A 126 -1.41 9.05 -24.14
CA LYS A 126 -0.64 9.38 -25.35
C LYS A 126 0.31 10.58 -25.13
N GLN A 127 0.81 10.73 -23.91
CA GLN A 127 1.70 11.81 -23.49
C GLN A 127 2.88 11.25 -22.70
N ASP A 128 4.03 11.88 -22.86
CA ASP A 128 5.20 11.64 -22.03
C ASP A 128 5.03 12.35 -20.67
N MET A 129 5.05 11.59 -19.59
CA MET A 129 4.86 12.08 -18.23
C MET A 129 6.15 12.11 -17.42
N TYR A 130 7.11 11.25 -17.77
CA TYR A 130 8.37 11.08 -17.05
C TYR A 130 9.53 11.88 -17.62
N GLY A 131 9.45 12.29 -18.90
CA GLY A 131 10.56 12.91 -19.62
C GLY A 131 11.69 11.89 -19.89
N ASP A 132 12.92 12.29 -19.61
CA ASP A 132 14.12 11.50 -19.92
C ASP A 132 14.38 10.31 -18.96
N LEU A 133 13.39 9.92 -18.14
CA LEU A 133 13.54 8.77 -17.23
C LEU A 133 13.39 7.46 -17.99
N GLU A 134 14.47 6.70 -18.08
CA GLU A 134 14.52 5.37 -18.72
C GLU A 134 14.73 4.23 -17.70
N GLU A 135 15.10 4.57 -16.47
CA GLU A 135 15.46 3.62 -15.41
C GLU A 135 14.29 3.36 -14.47
N CYS A 136 14.10 2.11 -14.09
CA CYS A 136 13.08 1.72 -13.13
C CYS A 136 13.65 1.63 -11.72
N PHE A 137 13.12 2.44 -10.83
CA PHE A 137 13.50 2.47 -9.43
C PHE A 137 12.42 1.84 -8.55
N LEU A 138 12.84 1.11 -7.52
CA LEU A 138 12.00 0.55 -6.45
C LEU A 138 12.71 0.68 -5.11
N ARG A 139 11.97 0.58 -4.02
CA ARG A 139 12.60 0.33 -2.72
C ARG A 139 13.35 -0.99 -2.76
N ARG A 140 14.47 -1.09 -2.05
CA ARG A 140 15.35 -2.28 -2.05
C ARG A 140 14.58 -3.59 -1.84
N LYS A 141 13.74 -3.67 -0.82
CA LYS A 141 13.02 -4.93 -0.52
C LYS A 141 12.06 -5.38 -1.63
N PRO A 142 11.15 -4.52 -2.17
CA PRO A 142 10.39 -4.85 -3.38
C PRO A 142 11.26 -5.23 -4.58
N ALA A 143 12.38 -4.53 -4.80
CA ALA A 143 13.31 -4.83 -5.89
C ALA A 143 13.92 -6.24 -5.75
N GLU A 144 14.40 -6.62 -4.55
CA GLU A 144 14.91 -7.96 -4.26
C GLU A 144 13.85 -9.05 -4.50
N MET A 145 12.60 -8.80 -4.10
CA MET A 145 11.49 -9.73 -4.35
C MET A 145 11.20 -9.88 -5.85
N LEU A 146 11.31 -8.79 -6.60
CA LEU A 146 11.12 -8.81 -8.05
C LEU A 146 12.25 -9.59 -8.76
N CYS A 147 13.51 -9.44 -8.32
CA CYS A 147 14.63 -10.25 -8.80
C CYS A 147 14.40 -11.74 -8.54
N GLN A 148 13.94 -12.12 -7.34
CA GLN A 148 13.61 -13.51 -7.02
C GLN A 148 12.48 -14.04 -7.90
N ALA A 149 11.45 -13.23 -8.18
CA ALA A 149 10.37 -13.61 -9.09
C ALA A 149 10.90 -13.87 -10.52
N ASN A 150 11.80 -13.00 -11.02
CA ASN A 150 12.44 -13.19 -12.33
C ASN A 150 13.34 -14.44 -12.37
N GLU A 151 14.04 -14.76 -11.30
CA GLU A 151 14.83 -16.00 -11.18
C GLU A 151 13.92 -17.25 -11.26
N HIS A 152 12.81 -17.26 -10.53
CA HIS A 152 11.84 -18.36 -10.59
C HIS A 152 11.22 -18.50 -11.97
N LEU A 153 10.90 -17.37 -12.63
CA LEU A 153 10.40 -17.37 -14.00
C LEU A 153 11.41 -18.02 -14.95
N LYS A 154 12.67 -17.59 -14.92
CA LYS A 154 13.73 -18.12 -15.76
C LYS A 154 14.02 -19.61 -15.49
N ALA A 155 13.83 -20.08 -14.27
CA ALA A 155 14.01 -21.47 -13.92
C ALA A 155 12.96 -22.38 -14.54
N SER A 156 11.71 -21.91 -14.69
CA SER A 156 10.59 -22.65 -15.27
C SER A 156 10.40 -22.36 -16.76
N HIS A 157 10.72 -21.14 -17.20
CA HIS A 157 10.57 -20.63 -18.57
C HIS A 157 11.82 -19.85 -18.97
N PRO A 158 12.90 -20.53 -19.40
CA PRO A 158 14.20 -19.89 -19.66
C PRO A 158 14.17 -18.80 -20.72
N GLU A 159 13.20 -18.85 -21.64
CA GLU A 159 12.99 -17.90 -22.74
C GLU A 159 12.28 -16.61 -22.29
N LEU A 160 11.67 -16.60 -21.09
CA LEU A 160 10.85 -15.48 -20.61
C LEU A 160 11.63 -14.58 -19.67
N ARG A 161 11.24 -13.31 -19.66
CA ARG A 161 11.74 -12.25 -18.76
C ARG A 161 10.56 -11.43 -18.26
N LEU A 162 10.70 -10.84 -17.07
CA LEU A 162 9.82 -9.76 -16.65
C LEU A 162 10.15 -8.51 -17.45
N LEU A 163 9.12 -7.83 -17.96
CA LEU A 163 9.22 -6.53 -18.62
C LEU A 163 8.43 -5.51 -17.80
N ILE A 164 9.12 -4.52 -17.25
CA ILE A 164 8.55 -3.52 -16.35
C ILE A 164 8.06 -2.31 -17.14
N PHE A 165 6.82 -1.91 -16.93
CA PHE A 165 6.17 -0.75 -17.54
C PHE A 165 6.12 0.46 -16.62
N ASP A 166 6.08 0.27 -15.29
CA ASP A 166 6.12 1.34 -14.30
C ASP A 166 6.66 0.84 -12.97
N GLY A 167 7.31 1.71 -12.21
CA GLY A 167 7.86 1.44 -10.89
C GLY A 167 7.61 2.59 -9.92
N LEU A 168 8.67 3.15 -9.32
CA LEU A 168 8.56 4.32 -8.46
C LEU A 168 8.05 5.52 -9.27
N ARG A 169 6.87 6.00 -8.91
CA ARG A 169 6.23 7.16 -9.50
C ARG A 169 6.21 8.29 -8.48
N THR A 170 6.86 9.42 -8.77
CA THR A 170 6.83 10.56 -7.85
C THR A 170 5.42 11.14 -7.71
N ARG A 171 5.14 11.81 -6.58
CA ARG A 171 3.84 12.48 -6.37
C ARG A 171 3.58 13.58 -7.40
N SER A 172 4.63 14.23 -7.90
CA SER A 172 4.51 15.24 -8.96
C SER A 172 4.03 14.62 -10.27
N VAL A 173 4.55 13.46 -10.65
CA VAL A 173 4.09 12.71 -11.83
C VAL A 173 2.67 12.18 -11.61
N GLN A 174 2.37 11.62 -10.42
CA GLN A 174 1.00 11.22 -10.08
C GLN A 174 -0.01 12.37 -10.28
N LYS A 175 0.38 13.59 -9.90
CA LYS A 175 -0.43 14.77 -10.11
C LYS A 175 -0.55 15.13 -11.60
N LYS A 176 0.53 15.05 -12.38
CA LYS A 176 0.47 15.26 -13.83
C LYS A 176 -0.48 14.30 -14.54
N LEU A 177 -0.44 13.01 -14.18
CA LEU A 177 -1.36 11.99 -14.69
C LEU A 177 -2.83 12.34 -14.37
N TRP A 178 -3.09 12.75 -13.13
CA TRP A 178 -4.42 13.16 -12.69
C TRP A 178 -4.93 14.41 -13.42
N ASP A 179 -4.08 15.40 -13.60
CA ASP A 179 -4.43 16.65 -14.27
C ASP A 179 -4.65 16.44 -15.78
N ALA A 180 -3.94 15.48 -16.40
CA ALA A 180 -4.12 15.13 -17.81
C ALA A 180 -5.50 14.49 -18.11
N LEU A 181 -6.23 14.05 -17.09
CA LEU A 181 -7.60 13.57 -17.21
C LEU A 181 -8.62 14.71 -17.16
N ASP A 182 -8.32 15.86 -17.77
CA ASP A 182 -9.13 17.09 -17.70
C ASP A 182 -10.52 16.93 -18.29
N THR A 183 -10.70 16.07 -19.29
CA THR A 183 -11.98 15.73 -19.91
C THR A 183 -12.84 14.79 -19.08
N ILE A 184 -12.27 14.12 -18.06
CA ILE A 184 -12.97 13.16 -17.19
C ILE A 184 -13.41 13.88 -15.92
N PRO A 185 -14.69 13.76 -15.51
CA PRO A 185 -15.17 14.29 -14.24
C PRO A 185 -14.31 13.80 -13.06
N VAL A 186 -14.00 14.68 -12.12
CA VAL A 186 -13.11 14.39 -10.98
C VAL A 186 -13.55 13.14 -10.19
N SER A 187 -14.86 12.93 -10.04
CA SER A 187 -15.44 11.77 -9.35
C SER A 187 -15.17 10.43 -10.04
N LEU A 188 -14.83 10.43 -11.33
CA LEU A 188 -14.56 9.24 -12.12
C LEU A 188 -13.06 9.00 -12.36
N ARG A 189 -12.21 10.00 -12.13
CA ARG A 189 -10.75 9.89 -12.38
C ARG A 189 -10.07 8.79 -11.59
N THR A 190 -10.60 8.46 -10.40
CA THR A 190 -10.07 7.36 -9.56
C THR A 190 -10.19 5.98 -10.19
N GLN A 191 -10.96 5.83 -11.25
CA GLN A 191 -11.03 4.59 -12.04
C GLN A 191 -9.81 4.41 -12.95
N PHE A 192 -9.07 5.48 -13.22
CA PHE A 192 -7.91 5.52 -14.13
C PHE A 192 -6.60 5.78 -13.38
N VAL A 193 -6.63 6.74 -12.46
CA VAL A 193 -5.44 7.20 -11.73
C VAL A 193 -5.79 7.43 -10.27
N ALA A 194 -4.97 6.97 -9.34
CA ALA A 194 -5.18 7.21 -7.91
C ALA A 194 -5.14 8.71 -7.57
N ASP A 195 -6.01 9.14 -6.65
CA ASP A 195 -6.08 10.54 -6.20
C ASP A 195 -4.71 10.98 -5.61
N PRO A 196 -4.07 12.02 -6.18
CA PRO A 196 -2.77 12.49 -5.71
C PRO A 196 -2.74 12.91 -4.23
N LYS A 197 -3.89 13.30 -3.68
CA LYS A 197 -4.02 13.65 -2.25
C LYS A 197 -3.85 12.43 -1.36
N LYS A 198 -4.35 11.27 -1.79
CA LYS A 198 -4.23 9.99 -1.08
C LYS A 198 -2.92 9.30 -1.40
N GLY A 199 -2.40 9.51 -2.61
CA GLY A 199 -1.22 8.84 -3.14
C GLY A 199 -1.54 7.45 -3.72
N SER A 200 -0.50 6.83 -4.29
CA SER A 200 -0.50 5.48 -4.87
C SER A 200 0.63 4.68 -4.24
N ILE A 201 0.54 3.36 -4.27
CA ILE A 201 1.63 2.45 -3.83
C ILE A 201 2.90 2.69 -4.65
N HIS A 202 2.78 3.08 -5.94
CA HIS A 202 3.89 3.50 -6.78
C HIS A 202 4.66 4.70 -6.20
N ASN A 203 3.99 5.61 -5.48
CA ASN A 203 4.67 6.76 -4.86
C ASN A 203 5.63 6.36 -3.73
N TYR A 204 5.52 5.14 -3.24
CA TYR A 204 6.39 4.58 -2.21
C TYR A 204 7.46 3.62 -2.78
N GLY A 205 7.53 3.44 -4.10
CA GLY A 205 8.44 2.48 -4.73
C GLY A 205 8.17 1.03 -4.34
N ALA A 206 6.92 0.69 -4.07
CA ALA A 206 6.48 -0.62 -3.58
C ALA A 206 5.47 -1.33 -4.51
N ALA A 207 5.25 -0.78 -5.70
CA ALA A 207 4.43 -1.38 -6.75
C ALA A 207 5.17 -1.31 -8.10
N VAL A 208 4.88 -2.27 -8.96
CA VAL A 208 5.31 -2.32 -10.35
C VAL A 208 4.13 -2.69 -11.23
N ASP A 209 4.11 -2.13 -12.44
CA ASP A 209 3.31 -2.61 -13.54
C ASP A 209 4.25 -3.39 -14.48
N LEU A 210 3.90 -4.60 -14.83
CA LEU A 210 4.76 -5.47 -15.63
C LEU A 210 3.96 -6.40 -16.54
N THR A 211 4.68 -6.97 -17.52
CA THR A 211 4.20 -8.08 -18.33
C THR A 211 5.31 -9.12 -18.50
N LEU A 212 5.02 -10.18 -19.23
CA LEU A 212 6.01 -11.16 -19.67
C LEU A 212 6.46 -10.85 -21.09
N ALA A 213 7.76 -11.00 -21.33
CA ALA A 213 8.34 -10.83 -22.66
C ALA A 213 9.36 -11.93 -22.93
N LEU A 214 9.64 -12.18 -24.19
CA LEU A 214 10.81 -12.94 -24.61
C LEU A 214 12.09 -12.15 -24.27
N GLU A 215 13.21 -12.85 -24.18
CA GLU A 215 14.52 -12.21 -23.99
C GLU A 215 14.84 -11.13 -25.05
N SER A 216 14.25 -11.24 -26.23
CA SER A 216 14.34 -10.22 -27.29
C SER A 216 13.60 -8.92 -27.01
N GLY A 217 12.82 -8.85 -25.93
CA GLY A 217 11.94 -7.73 -25.59
C GLY A 217 10.54 -7.81 -26.21
N SER A 218 10.23 -8.89 -26.99
CA SER A 218 8.89 -9.06 -27.56
C SER A 218 7.90 -9.49 -26.47
N GLU A 219 6.91 -8.64 -26.21
CA GLU A 219 5.84 -8.91 -25.23
C GLU A 219 5.03 -10.16 -25.61
N LEU A 220 4.59 -10.91 -24.60
CA LEU A 220 3.59 -11.92 -24.79
C LEU A 220 2.20 -11.28 -24.97
N ASP A 221 1.39 -11.90 -25.80
CA ASP A 221 0.00 -11.47 -26.00
C ASP A 221 -0.86 -11.86 -24.78
N MET A 222 -1.17 -10.89 -23.92
CA MET A 222 -2.03 -11.04 -22.72
C MET A 222 -3.52 -10.78 -23.02
N GLY A 223 -3.88 -10.54 -24.29
CA GLY A 223 -5.25 -10.22 -24.70
C GLY A 223 -5.62 -8.74 -24.59
N THR A 224 -4.84 -7.93 -23.91
CA THR A 224 -5.03 -6.47 -23.81
C THR A 224 -3.69 -5.74 -23.88
N GLU A 225 -3.76 -4.47 -24.28
CA GLU A 225 -2.62 -3.56 -24.14
C GLU A 225 -2.51 -3.10 -22.68
N TYR A 226 -1.35 -2.51 -22.32
CA TYR A 226 -1.11 -1.85 -21.04
C TYR A 226 -2.17 -0.76 -20.78
N ASP A 227 -2.59 -0.62 -19.53
CA ASP A 227 -3.64 0.34 -19.11
C ASP A 227 -5.00 0.14 -19.82
N HIS A 228 -5.36 -1.09 -20.17
CA HIS A 228 -6.69 -1.37 -20.68
C HIS A 228 -7.74 -1.34 -19.55
N PHE A 229 -8.70 -0.42 -19.61
CA PHE A 229 -9.74 -0.23 -18.57
C PHE A 229 -11.07 -0.94 -18.88
N GLY A 230 -11.10 -1.81 -19.89
CA GLY A 230 -12.31 -2.54 -20.30
C GLY A 230 -12.46 -3.91 -19.63
N GLU A 231 -13.59 -4.56 -19.91
CA GLU A 231 -13.93 -5.88 -19.36
C GLU A 231 -12.89 -6.95 -19.65
N LEU A 232 -12.14 -6.84 -20.77
CA LEU A 232 -11.08 -7.76 -21.15
C LEU A 232 -9.94 -7.85 -20.14
N ALA A 233 -9.74 -6.80 -19.32
CA ALA A 233 -8.70 -6.75 -18.29
C ALA A 233 -9.19 -7.25 -16.91
N PHE A 234 -10.40 -7.79 -16.80
CA PHE A 234 -10.91 -8.28 -15.51
C PHE A 234 -10.73 -9.80 -15.38
N PRO A 235 -9.80 -10.29 -14.53
CA PRO A 235 -9.56 -11.73 -14.35
C PRO A 235 -10.82 -12.53 -13.99
N ALA A 236 -11.75 -11.91 -13.25
CA ALA A 236 -13.02 -12.55 -12.89
C ALA A 236 -13.93 -12.86 -14.08
N LEU A 237 -13.66 -12.30 -15.26
CA LEU A 237 -14.46 -12.50 -16.49
C LEU A 237 -13.77 -13.42 -17.49
N GLU A 238 -12.57 -13.94 -17.23
CA GLU A 238 -11.77 -14.75 -18.16
C GLU A 238 -12.55 -15.92 -18.77
N ASP A 239 -13.20 -16.75 -17.94
CA ASP A 239 -13.98 -17.88 -18.41
C ASP A 239 -15.13 -17.46 -19.36
N SER A 240 -15.79 -16.35 -19.01
CA SER A 240 -16.90 -15.81 -19.80
C SER A 240 -16.39 -15.23 -21.12
N LEU A 241 -15.26 -14.53 -21.09
CA LEU A 241 -14.64 -13.93 -22.27
C LEU A 241 -14.08 -14.99 -23.20
N LEU A 242 -13.52 -16.07 -22.66
CA LEU A 242 -13.09 -17.24 -23.41
C LEU A 242 -14.29 -17.90 -24.12
N ALA A 243 -15.38 -18.16 -23.40
CA ALA A 243 -16.60 -18.74 -23.95
C ALA A 243 -17.23 -17.88 -25.07
N LEU A 244 -17.06 -16.55 -25.00
CA LEU A 244 -17.50 -15.59 -26.01
C LEU A 244 -16.50 -15.42 -27.17
N GLY A 245 -15.35 -16.11 -27.13
CA GLY A 245 -14.28 -15.97 -28.13
C GLY A 245 -13.60 -14.60 -28.14
N LYS A 246 -13.71 -13.84 -27.05
CA LYS A 246 -13.06 -12.52 -26.87
C LYS A 246 -11.63 -12.64 -26.36
N LEU A 247 -11.31 -13.74 -25.66
CA LEU A 247 -9.97 -14.17 -25.26
C LEU A 247 -9.69 -15.56 -25.80
N THR A 248 -8.42 -15.92 -25.87
CA THR A 248 -7.95 -17.26 -26.28
C THR A 248 -7.32 -17.98 -25.09
N ASP A 249 -7.32 -19.32 -25.12
CA ASP A 249 -6.62 -20.14 -24.14
C ASP A 249 -5.14 -19.75 -23.97
N LYS A 250 -4.50 -19.32 -25.06
CA LYS A 250 -3.11 -18.87 -25.04
C LYS A 250 -2.93 -17.58 -24.24
N GLN A 251 -3.82 -16.60 -24.43
CA GLN A 251 -3.78 -15.31 -23.73
C GLN A 251 -4.04 -15.47 -22.23
N ILE A 252 -4.89 -16.41 -21.84
CA ILE A 252 -5.17 -16.70 -20.42
C ILE A 252 -3.99 -17.44 -19.74
N LYS A 253 -3.23 -18.23 -20.51
CA LYS A 253 -2.08 -18.99 -19.98
C LYS A 253 -0.77 -18.20 -19.95
N ASN A 254 -0.68 -17.12 -20.71
CA ASN A 254 0.46 -16.22 -20.68
C ASN A 254 0.43 -15.40 -19.40
#